data_549b608f10b2463698da950baf869ed3
#
_entry.id   549b608f10b2463698da950baf869ed3
#
_cell.length_a   1.000
_cell.length_b   1.000
_cell.length_c   1.000
_cell.angle_alpha   90.00
_cell.angle_beta   90.00
_cell.angle_gamma   90.00
#
_symmetry.space_group_name_H-M   'P 1'
#
loop_
_entity.id
_entity.type
_entity.pdbx_description
1 polymer ?
#
loop_
_entity_poly.entity_id
_entity_poly.type
_entity_poly.pdbx_seq_one_letter_code
_entity_poly.pdbx_strand_id
1 'polypeptide(L)'
;MSDSLDLTALESLVGYNARRAALTIIGRFTENMARFELSPVDFSVLSVIHHNPGVTSRQLCLALNLLPPNMVVFLRTFEKRHLIKRSPHPTDGRAIGLSLTPEGVALMEEAEAVAAASDSDAVSKLTKAELVTLRRLLMKIYQFK
;
A
#
# COMPACT_ATOMS: atom_id res chain seq x y z
N MET A 1 -23.69 -35.13 1.28
CA MET A 1 -22.52 -35.22 2.16
C MET A 1 -21.56 -34.13 1.74
N SER A 2 -21.31 -33.20 2.61
CA SER A 2 -20.29 -32.18 2.39
C SER A 2 -18.94 -32.87 2.64
N ASP A 3 -18.17 -33.13 1.58
CA ASP A 3 -16.76 -33.50 1.72
C ASP A 3 -16.01 -32.27 2.24
N SER A 4 -16.16 -32.00 3.52
CA SER A 4 -15.40 -30.94 4.17
C SER A 4 -13.97 -31.43 4.36
N LEU A 5 -13.06 -30.81 3.65
CA LEU A 5 -11.62 -31.08 3.84
C LEU A 5 -11.20 -30.66 5.24
N ASP A 6 -10.34 -31.46 5.86
CA ASP A 6 -9.70 -31.08 7.12
C ASP A 6 -8.58 -30.07 6.87
N LEU A 7 -8.79 -28.85 7.24
CA LEU A 7 -7.82 -27.74 7.12
C LEU A 7 -7.16 -27.37 8.46
N THR A 8 -7.41 -28.13 9.51
CA THR A 8 -6.97 -27.80 10.88
C THR A 8 -5.46 -27.52 10.96
N ALA A 9 -4.65 -28.33 10.29
CA ALA A 9 -3.19 -28.12 10.28
C ALA A 9 -2.79 -26.80 9.63
N LEU A 10 -3.43 -26.43 8.52
CA LEU A 10 -3.17 -25.15 7.85
C LEU A 10 -3.69 -23.97 8.68
N GLU A 11 -4.88 -24.09 9.22
CA GLU A 11 -5.53 -23.02 10.00
C GLU A 11 -4.81 -22.73 11.32
N SER A 12 -3.96 -23.64 11.80
CA SER A 12 -3.07 -23.39 12.93
C SER A 12 -1.86 -22.53 12.61
N LEU A 13 -1.55 -22.32 11.33
CA LEU A 13 -0.38 -21.54 10.87
C LEU A 13 -0.70 -20.07 10.65
N VAL A 14 0.06 -19.19 11.29
CA VAL A 14 -0.08 -17.74 11.13
C VAL A 14 0.11 -17.33 9.67
N GLY A 15 1.11 -17.88 8.98
CA GLY A 15 1.38 -17.54 7.57
C GLY A 15 0.23 -17.90 6.64
N TYR A 16 -0.41 -19.04 6.84
CA TYR A 16 -1.58 -19.42 6.07
C TYR A 16 -2.75 -18.45 6.29
N ASN A 17 -3.05 -18.13 7.55
CA ASN A 17 -4.13 -17.20 7.90
C ASN A 17 -3.85 -15.79 7.36
N ALA A 18 -2.62 -15.31 7.50
CA ALA A 18 -2.20 -14.02 6.97
C ALA A 18 -2.37 -13.95 5.45
N ARG A 19 -1.96 -15.00 4.74
CA ARG A 19 -2.12 -15.09 3.29
C ARG A 19 -3.60 -15.07 2.87
N ARG A 20 -4.44 -15.86 3.52
CA ARG A 20 -5.88 -15.93 3.24
C ARG A 20 -6.57 -14.58 3.50
N ALA A 21 -6.24 -13.95 4.61
CA ALA A 21 -6.75 -12.61 4.94
C ALA A 21 -6.28 -11.58 3.91
N ALA A 22 -4.99 -11.57 3.56
CA ALA A 22 -4.43 -10.67 2.57
C ALA A 22 -5.10 -10.83 1.20
N LEU A 23 -5.33 -12.05 0.73
CA LEU A 23 -6.02 -12.30 -0.54
C LEU A 23 -7.42 -11.69 -0.56
N THR A 24 -8.16 -11.77 0.53
CA THR A 24 -9.50 -11.19 0.65
C THR A 24 -9.45 -9.66 0.66
N ILE A 25 -8.60 -9.08 1.50
CA ILE A 25 -8.47 -7.62 1.66
C ILE A 25 -7.93 -6.98 0.37
N ILE A 26 -6.87 -7.54 -0.19
CA ILE A 26 -6.23 -7.03 -1.42
C ILE A 26 -7.13 -7.23 -2.63
N GLY A 27 -7.89 -8.33 -2.70
CA GLY A 27 -8.85 -8.55 -3.76
C GLY A 27 -9.90 -7.45 -3.85
N ARG A 28 -10.50 -7.09 -2.73
CA ARG A 28 -11.46 -5.96 -2.66
C ARG A 28 -10.81 -4.62 -2.98
N PHE A 29 -9.62 -4.39 -2.44
CA PHE A 29 -8.84 -3.20 -2.75
C PHE A 29 -8.58 -3.06 -4.26
N THR A 30 -8.13 -4.14 -4.90
CA THR A 30 -7.82 -4.16 -6.34
C THR A 30 -9.06 -3.84 -7.19
N GLU A 31 -10.20 -4.43 -6.87
CA GLU A 31 -11.47 -4.14 -7.55
C GLU A 31 -11.84 -2.66 -7.44
N ASN A 32 -11.76 -2.09 -6.25
CA ASN A 32 -12.14 -0.71 -6.00
C ASN A 32 -11.12 0.31 -6.55
N MET A 33 -9.85 -0.08 -6.67
CA MET A 33 -8.79 0.77 -7.23
C MET A 33 -8.71 0.72 -8.76
N ALA A 34 -9.38 -0.21 -9.41
CA ALA A 34 -9.33 -0.39 -10.87
C ALA A 34 -9.66 0.88 -11.63
N ARG A 35 -10.64 1.66 -11.17
CA ARG A 35 -11.02 2.93 -11.80
C ARG A 35 -9.93 4.00 -11.76
N PHE A 36 -8.98 3.88 -10.84
CA PHE A 36 -7.81 4.78 -10.74
C PHE A 36 -6.59 4.24 -11.47
N GLU A 37 -6.68 3.03 -12.02
CA GLU A 37 -5.56 2.31 -12.64
C GLU A 37 -4.34 2.23 -11.71
N LEU A 38 -4.59 1.91 -10.44
CA LEU A 38 -3.58 1.75 -9.40
C LEU A 38 -3.57 0.32 -8.86
N SER A 39 -2.41 -0.33 -8.91
CA SER A 39 -2.17 -1.55 -8.15
C SER A 39 -1.98 -1.23 -6.66
N PRO A 40 -2.03 -2.23 -5.76
CA PRO A 40 -1.72 -2.01 -4.33
C PRO A 40 -0.36 -1.35 -4.10
N VAL A 41 0.65 -1.73 -4.88
CA VAL A 41 2.00 -1.13 -4.76
C VAL A 41 2.03 0.30 -5.28
N ASP A 42 1.39 0.57 -6.42
CA ASP A 42 1.26 1.93 -6.96
C ASP A 42 0.63 2.86 -5.93
N PHE A 43 -0.47 2.42 -5.33
CA PHE A 43 -1.17 3.17 -4.28
C PHE A 43 -0.23 3.46 -3.11
N SER A 44 0.52 2.46 -2.63
CA SER A 44 1.44 2.62 -1.50
C SER A 44 2.54 3.64 -1.81
N VAL A 45 3.14 3.57 -2.99
CA VAL A 45 4.19 4.52 -3.41
C VAL A 45 3.63 5.94 -3.49
N LEU A 46 2.51 6.13 -4.17
CA LEU A 46 1.90 7.45 -4.32
C LEU A 46 1.40 8.02 -2.99
N SER A 47 0.89 7.18 -2.09
CA SER A 47 0.46 7.61 -0.75
C SER A 47 1.65 8.11 0.08
N VAL A 48 2.79 7.42 0.06
CA VAL A 48 3.98 7.88 0.76
C VAL A 48 4.48 9.22 0.18
N ILE A 49 4.50 9.37 -1.14
CA ILE A 49 4.87 10.63 -1.78
C ILE A 49 3.90 11.76 -1.39
N HIS A 50 2.60 11.47 -1.38
CA HIS A 50 1.55 12.43 -1.03
C HIS A 50 1.74 13.03 0.37
N HIS A 51 2.01 12.16 1.34
CA HIS A 51 2.18 12.56 2.74
C HIS A 51 3.61 12.96 3.11
N ASN A 52 4.58 12.83 2.19
CA ASN A 52 5.99 13.18 2.39
C ASN A 52 6.57 13.91 1.17
N PRO A 53 6.10 15.10 0.84
CA PRO A 53 6.64 15.86 -0.29
C PRO A 53 8.14 16.05 -0.17
N GLY A 54 8.87 15.77 -1.25
CA GLY A 54 10.32 15.82 -1.27
C GLY A 54 11.00 14.50 -0.93
N VAL A 55 10.24 13.42 -0.68
CA VAL A 55 10.79 12.08 -0.41
C VAL A 55 11.66 11.60 -1.57
N THR A 56 12.76 10.92 -1.25
CA THR A 56 13.67 10.35 -2.25
C THR A 56 13.26 8.93 -2.63
N SER A 57 13.69 8.48 -3.81
CA SER A 57 13.51 7.09 -4.26
C SER A 57 14.11 6.09 -3.26
N ARG A 58 15.26 6.39 -2.68
CA ARG A 58 15.89 5.54 -1.67
C ARG A 58 15.02 5.40 -0.42
N GLN A 59 14.46 6.49 0.07
CA GLN A 59 13.56 6.47 1.23
C GLN A 59 12.30 5.64 0.94
N LEU A 60 11.74 5.76 -0.26
CA LEU A 60 10.59 4.94 -0.68
C LEU A 60 10.93 3.45 -0.69
N CYS A 61 12.08 3.07 -1.27
CA CYS A 61 12.52 1.68 -1.30
C CYS A 61 12.66 1.09 0.11
N LEU A 62 13.26 1.84 1.02
CA LEU A 62 13.45 1.41 2.42
C LEU A 62 12.11 1.31 3.16
N ALA A 63 11.25 2.31 3.01
CA ALA A 63 9.96 2.35 3.71
C ALA A 63 9.00 1.24 3.26
N LEU A 64 9.00 0.92 1.97
CA LEU A 64 8.06 -0.03 1.36
C LEU A 64 8.67 -1.40 1.06
N ASN A 65 9.94 -1.61 1.43
CA ASN A 65 10.67 -2.85 1.12
C ASN A 65 10.61 -3.20 -0.36
N LEU A 66 10.90 -2.22 -1.21
CA LEU A 66 10.94 -2.36 -2.67
C LEU A 66 12.36 -2.26 -3.19
N LEU A 67 12.64 -3.03 -4.24
CA LEU A 67 13.94 -3.00 -4.89
C LEU A 67 14.09 -1.76 -5.80
N PRO A 68 15.28 -1.11 -5.83
CA PRO A 68 15.51 0.07 -6.65
C PRO A 68 15.13 -0.08 -8.13
N PRO A 69 15.41 -1.19 -8.83
CA PRO A 69 14.97 -1.36 -10.23
C PRO A 69 13.46 -1.30 -10.40
N ASN A 70 12.70 -1.85 -9.46
CA ASN A 70 11.24 -1.81 -9.50
C ASN A 70 10.73 -0.38 -9.26
N MET A 71 11.35 0.34 -8.33
CA MET A 71 11.00 1.74 -8.06
C MET A 71 11.19 2.62 -9.30
N VAL A 72 12.25 2.42 -10.06
CA VAL A 72 12.49 3.15 -11.31
C VAL A 72 11.30 2.98 -12.28
N VAL A 73 10.77 1.76 -12.39
CA VAL A 73 9.62 1.46 -13.26
C VAL A 73 8.36 2.17 -12.75
N PHE A 74 8.07 2.11 -11.47
CA PHE A 74 6.92 2.81 -10.87
C PHE A 74 6.98 4.31 -11.10
N LEU A 75 8.10 4.94 -10.77
CA LEU A 75 8.27 6.38 -10.90
C LEU A 75 8.16 6.85 -12.36
N ARG A 76 8.71 6.08 -13.29
CA ARG A 76 8.60 6.37 -14.73
C ARG A 76 7.15 6.32 -15.20
N THR A 77 6.38 5.34 -14.75
CA THR A 77 4.95 5.22 -15.04
C THR A 77 4.17 6.41 -14.48
N PHE A 78 4.44 6.81 -13.25
CA PHE A 78 3.76 7.96 -12.62
C PHE A 78 4.11 9.29 -13.30
N GLU A 79 5.35 9.45 -13.75
CA GLU A 79 5.74 10.62 -14.54
C GLU A 79 5.00 10.69 -15.87
N LYS A 80 4.88 9.59 -16.58
CA LYS A 80 4.11 9.51 -17.83
C LYS A 80 2.64 9.84 -17.65
N ARG A 81 2.08 9.49 -16.50
CA ARG A 81 0.69 9.81 -16.13
C ARG A 81 0.54 11.22 -15.54
N HIS A 82 1.60 12.02 -15.49
CA HIS A 82 1.62 13.37 -14.90
C HIS A 82 1.16 13.40 -13.43
N LEU A 83 1.47 12.35 -12.66
CA LEU A 83 1.08 12.26 -11.26
C LEU A 83 2.16 12.76 -10.30
N ILE A 84 3.43 12.67 -10.69
CA ILE A 84 4.58 13.09 -9.87
C ILE A 84 5.48 14.06 -10.61
N LYS A 85 6.22 14.83 -9.84
CA LYS A 85 7.29 15.71 -10.32
C LYS A 85 8.55 15.49 -9.49
N ARG A 86 9.71 15.75 -10.10
CA ARG A 86 11.01 15.71 -9.46
C ARG A 86 11.50 17.12 -9.19
N SER A 87 12.17 17.30 -8.05
CA SER A 87 12.81 18.58 -7.70
C SER A 87 14.09 18.28 -6.90
N PRO A 88 15.06 19.23 -6.88
CA PRO A 88 16.24 19.07 -6.03
C PRO A 88 15.82 18.91 -4.57
N HIS A 89 16.53 18.01 -3.86
CA HIS A 89 16.29 17.84 -2.43
C HIS A 89 16.76 19.09 -1.66
N PRO A 90 15.99 19.59 -0.68
CA PRO A 90 16.29 20.87 0.00
C PRO A 90 17.64 20.89 0.73
N THR A 91 18.10 19.74 1.25
CA THR A 91 19.31 19.64 2.09
C THR A 91 20.42 18.79 1.49
N ASP A 92 20.12 17.97 0.47
CA ASP A 92 21.10 17.13 -0.22
C ASP A 92 21.06 17.45 -1.72
N GLY A 93 22.01 18.26 -2.18
CA GLY A 93 22.10 18.69 -3.59
C GLY A 93 22.32 17.57 -4.61
N ARG A 94 22.61 16.34 -4.17
CA ARG A 94 22.76 15.16 -5.03
C ARG A 94 21.50 14.31 -5.12
N ALA A 95 20.57 14.48 -4.17
CA ALA A 95 19.32 13.73 -4.12
C ALA A 95 18.21 14.47 -4.87
N ILE A 96 17.30 13.69 -5.45
CA ILE A 96 16.10 14.19 -6.11
C ILE A 96 14.90 13.90 -5.22
N GLY A 97 14.16 14.95 -4.86
CA GLY A 97 12.91 14.86 -4.15
C GLY A 97 11.73 14.62 -5.09
N LEU A 98 10.78 13.83 -4.62
CA LEU A 98 9.55 13.50 -5.34
C LEU A 98 8.36 14.14 -4.66
N SER A 99 7.44 14.67 -5.45
CA SER A 99 6.19 15.26 -4.98
C SER A 99 5.07 14.95 -5.96
N LEU A 100 3.83 14.98 -5.50
CA LEU A 100 2.70 14.86 -6.41
C LEU A 100 2.49 16.18 -7.18
N THR A 101 2.02 16.04 -8.40
CA THR A 101 1.44 17.16 -9.15
C THR A 101 0.05 17.49 -8.62
N PRO A 102 -0.59 18.62 -9.01
CA PRO A 102 -2.00 18.87 -8.67
C PRO A 102 -2.93 17.72 -9.09
N GLU A 103 -2.69 17.12 -10.26
CA GLU A 103 -3.45 15.96 -10.74
C GLU A 103 -3.22 14.73 -9.85
N GLY A 104 -1.98 14.51 -9.42
CA GLY A 104 -1.62 13.44 -8.50
C GLY A 104 -2.29 13.61 -7.14
N VAL A 105 -2.33 14.81 -6.61
CA VAL A 105 -3.03 15.12 -5.34
C VAL A 105 -4.52 14.82 -5.47
N ALA A 106 -5.17 15.31 -6.53
CA ALA A 106 -6.59 15.07 -6.76
C ALA A 106 -6.91 13.57 -6.86
N LEU A 107 -6.09 12.82 -7.61
CA LEU A 107 -6.22 11.37 -7.72
C LEU A 107 -6.10 10.68 -6.35
N MET A 108 -5.09 11.03 -5.57
CA MET A 108 -4.81 10.37 -4.30
C MET A 108 -5.82 10.72 -3.20
N GLU A 109 -6.36 11.92 -3.19
CA GLU A 109 -7.45 12.28 -2.27
C GLU A 109 -8.66 11.39 -2.46
N GLU A 110 -9.08 11.15 -3.72
CA GLU A 110 -10.17 10.22 -4.01
C GLU A 110 -9.77 8.77 -3.73
N ALA A 111 -8.60 8.35 -4.17
CA ALA A 111 -8.14 6.98 -4.02
C ALA A 111 -7.97 6.59 -2.55
N GLU A 112 -7.45 7.45 -1.70
CA GLU A 112 -7.31 7.19 -0.26
C GLU A 112 -8.67 7.05 0.43
N ALA A 113 -9.67 7.86 0.05
CA ALA A 113 -11.02 7.73 0.57
C ALA A 113 -11.66 6.39 0.19
N VAL A 114 -11.49 5.98 -1.07
CA VAL A 114 -11.98 4.68 -1.56
C VAL A 114 -11.24 3.53 -0.89
N ALA A 115 -9.92 3.65 -0.70
CA ALA A 115 -9.11 2.64 -0.01
C ALA A 115 -9.58 2.44 1.44
N ALA A 116 -9.83 3.52 2.17
CA ALA A 116 -10.31 3.45 3.55
C ALA A 116 -11.68 2.76 3.65
N ALA A 117 -12.60 3.08 2.73
CA ALA A 117 -13.92 2.44 2.67
C ALA A 117 -13.80 0.95 2.31
N SER A 118 -12.94 0.60 1.37
CA SER A 118 -12.66 -0.78 0.96
C SER A 118 -12.07 -1.61 2.10
N ASP A 119 -11.11 -1.04 2.82
CA ASP A 119 -10.49 -1.68 3.98
C ASP A 119 -11.51 -1.96 5.07
N SER A 120 -12.32 -0.96 5.43
CA SER A 120 -13.39 -1.10 6.42
C SER A 120 -14.41 -2.18 6.05
N ASP A 121 -14.79 -2.25 4.79
CA ASP A 121 -15.72 -3.27 4.31
C ASP A 121 -15.14 -4.68 4.38
N ALA A 122 -13.88 -4.84 3.98
CA ALA A 122 -13.18 -6.13 3.99
C ALA A 122 -13.04 -6.71 5.41
N VAL A 123 -12.95 -5.87 6.44
CA VAL A 123 -12.80 -6.27 7.84
C VAL A 123 -14.05 -6.00 8.69
N SER A 124 -15.21 -5.89 8.05
CA SER A 124 -16.48 -5.51 8.72
C SER A 124 -16.96 -6.49 9.79
N LYS A 125 -16.46 -7.73 9.79
CA LYS A 125 -16.76 -8.72 10.82
C LYS A 125 -16.00 -8.50 12.13
N LEU A 126 -14.98 -7.66 12.12
CA LEU A 126 -14.19 -7.34 13.30
C LEU A 126 -14.80 -6.18 14.08
N THR A 127 -14.75 -6.25 15.41
CA THR A 127 -15.05 -5.09 16.25
C THR A 127 -13.94 -4.03 16.13
N LYS A 128 -14.22 -2.79 16.54
CA LYS A 128 -13.21 -1.72 16.55
C LYS A 128 -11.99 -2.09 17.40
N ALA A 129 -12.20 -2.74 18.56
CA ALA A 129 -11.13 -3.17 19.44
C ALA A 129 -10.27 -4.27 18.80
N GLU A 130 -10.91 -5.25 18.16
CA GLU A 130 -10.22 -6.32 17.43
C GLU A 130 -9.39 -5.76 16.27
N LEU A 131 -9.92 -4.78 15.53
CA LEU A 131 -9.21 -4.15 14.42
C LEU A 131 -7.97 -3.38 14.88
N VAL A 132 -8.07 -2.64 15.98
CA VAL A 132 -6.91 -1.96 16.59
C VAL A 132 -5.84 -2.96 16.98
N THR A 133 -6.23 -4.06 17.62
CA THR A 133 -5.32 -5.14 18.03
C THR A 133 -4.68 -5.81 16.81
N LEU A 134 -5.46 -6.13 15.79
CA LEU A 134 -4.97 -6.77 14.57
C LEU A 134 -3.91 -5.90 13.88
N ARG A 135 -4.17 -4.62 13.66
CA ARG A 135 -3.20 -3.69 13.06
C ARG A 135 -1.90 -3.66 13.86
N ARG A 136 -1.99 -3.53 15.17
CA ARG A 136 -0.83 -3.52 16.07
C ARG A 136 -0.02 -4.81 15.97
N LEU A 137 -0.68 -5.97 15.95
CA LEU A 137 -0.01 -7.26 15.86
C LEU A 137 0.65 -7.48 14.49
N LEU A 138 -0.03 -7.11 13.41
CA LEU A 138 0.53 -7.18 12.06
C LEU A 138 1.78 -6.31 11.94
N MET A 139 1.72 -5.06 12.43
CA MET A 139 2.87 -4.14 12.40
C MET A 139 4.07 -4.68 13.18
N LYS A 140 3.85 -5.37 14.30
CA LYS A 140 4.93 -6.05 15.06
C LYS A 140 5.65 -7.12 14.25
N ILE A 141 4.99 -7.72 13.27
CA ILE A 141 5.58 -8.79 12.45
C ILE A 141 6.57 -8.22 11.42
N TYR A 142 6.25 -7.08 10.80
CA TYR A 142 7.06 -6.55 9.69
C TYR A 142 7.85 -5.29 10.03
N GLN A 143 7.54 -4.59 11.11
CA GLN A 143 8.33 -3.44 11.53
C GLN A 143 9.49 -3.89 12.40
N PHE A 144 10.68 -3.85 11.83
CA PHE A 144 11.91 -4.06 12.58
C PHE A 144 12.32 -2.72 13.21
N LYS A 145 12.29 -2.67 14.52
CA LYS A 145 12.94 -1.57 15.28
C LYS A 145 14.35 -1.98 15.66
#